data_7aae17783ccac50f03a4f61af8070948
#
_entry.id   7aae17783ccac50f03a4f61af8070948
#
_cell.length_a   1.000
_cell.length_b   1.000
_cell.length_c   1.000
_cell.angle_alpha   90.00
_cell.angle_beta   90.00
_cell.angle_gamma   90.00
#
_symmetry.space_group_name_H-M   'P 1'
#
loop_
_entity.id
_entity.type
_entity.pdbx_description
1 polymer ?
#
loop_
_entity_poly.entity_id
_entity_poly.type
_entity_poly.pdbx_seq_one_letter_code
_entity_poly.pdbx_strand_id
1 'polypeptide(L)'
;WFVCYHIAQNVSKAAPLLLSGWKKAMEQIQMIFGSCIQAISGDVNMDIKELMRQKEDIMQLGEKMRKNHIARVGKGKCDSKLTIPFNDVLHNIDRIGNSCVNLVEVAKENVTMQAFFAED
;
A
#
# COMPACT_ATOMS: atom_id res chain seq x y z
N TRP A 1 7.69 -6.25 11.33
CA TRP A 1 7.01 -6.37 12.63
C TRP A 1 7.64 -5.46 13.69
N PHE A 2 8.94 -5.55 13.91
CA PHE A 2 9.65 -4.77 14.92
C PHE A 2 9.61 -3.25 14.65
N VAL A 3 9.75 -2.85 13.39
CA VAL A 3 9.64 -1.44 12.97
C VAL A 3 8.22 -0.92 13.17
N CYS A 4 7.21 -1.71 12.79
CA CYS A 4 5.80 -1.36 13.02
C CYS A 4 5.47 -1.23 14.50
N TYR A 5 6.00 -2.11 15.34
CA TYR A 5 5.80 -2.08 16.79
C TYR A 5 6.45 -0.85 17.43
N HIS A 6 7.68 -0.53 17.04
CA HIS A 6 8.38 0.67 17.54
C HIS A 6 7.70 1.97 17.09
N ILE A 7 7.23 2.01 15.86
CA ILE A 7 6.45 3.14 15.36
C ILE A 7 5.13 3.24 16.13
N ALA A 8 4.43 2.13 16.36
CA ALA A 8 3.18 2.12 17.12
C ALA A 8 3.36 2.59 18.56
N GLN A 9 4.44 2.20 19.24
CA GLN A 9 4.73 2.67 20.60
C GLN A 9 5.09 4.17 20.66
N ASN A 10 5.80 4.68 19.68
CA ASN A 10 6.16 6.10 19.61
C ASN A 10 5.03 6.96 19.07
N VAL A 11 4.18 6.40 18.21
CA VAL A 11 2.97 7.05 17.69
C VAL A 11 1.88 7.19 18.76
N SER A 12 1.86 6.33 19.77
CA SER A 12 0.94 6.53 20.90
C SER A 12 1.20 7.83 21.69
N LYS A 13 2.37 8.44 21.48
CA LYS A 13 2.74 9.76 22.02
C LYS A 13 2.66 10.88 20.98
N ALA A 14 2.51 10.56 19.70
CA ALA A 14 2.37 11.51 18.60
C ALA A 14 0.91 11.64 18.19
N ALA A 15 0.50 12.82 17.78
CA ALA A 15 -0.85 13.27 17.54
C ALA A 15 -1.82 12.25 16.90
N PRO A 16 -3.11 12.26 17.27
CA PRO A 16 -4.18 11.41 16.70
C PRO A 16 -4.26 11.39 15.16
N LEU A 17 -3.76 12.43 14.52
CA LEU A 17 -3.70 12.57 13.06
C LEU A 17 -2.79 11.54 12.37
N LEU A 18 -1.74 11.06 13.04
CA LEU A 18 -0.87 10.00 12.52
C LEU A 18 -1.59 8.65 12.48
N LEU A 19 -2.36 8.33 13.53
CA LEU A 19 -3.16 7.10 13.62
C LEU A 19 -4.23 7.03 12.53
N SER A 20 -4.90 8.14 12.20
CA SER A 20 -5.92 8.17 11.15
C SER A 20 -5.31 7.92 9.76
N GLY A 21 -4.13 8.46 9.48
CA GLY A 21 -3.40 8.20 8.23
C GLY A 21 -3.00 6.73 8.08
N TRP A 22 -2.45 6.13 9.14
CA TRP A 22 -2.08 4.71 9.15
C TRP A 22 -3.28 3.79 9.00
N LYS A 23 -4.37 4.08 9.68
CA LYS A 23 -5.62 3.32 9.57
C LYS A 23 -6.13 3.34 8.13
N LYS A 24 -6.15 4.50 7.50
CA LYS A 24 -6.58 4.65 6.11
C LYS A 24 -5.65 3.91 5.14
N ALA A 25 -4.33 3.95 5.37
CA ALA A 25 -3.35 3.20 4.58
C ALA A 25 -3.58 1.69 4.69
N MET A 26 -3.85 1.17 5.88
CA MET A 26 -4.15 -0.25 6.10
C MET A 26 -5.45 -0.66 5.42
N GLU A 27 -6.49 0.16 5.45
CA GLU A 27 -7.74 -0.08 4.74
C GLU A 27 -7.52 -0.17 3.23
N GLN A 28 -6.72 0.72 2.65
CA GLN A 28 -6.38 0.70 1.22
C GLN A 28 -5.53 -0.50 0.83
N ILE A 29 -4.60 -0.93 1.68
CA ILE A 29 -3.83 -2.17 1.48
C ILE A 29 -4.75 -3.38 1.48
N GLN A 30 -5.69 -3.46 2.40
CA GLN A 30 -6.66 -4.56 2.44
C GLN A 30 -7.53 -4.60 1.19
N MET A 31 -7.93 -3.45 0.66
CA MET A 31 -8.70 -3.35 -0.58
C MET A 31 -7.91 -3.88 -1.77
N ILE A 32 -6.67 -3.42 -1.98
CA ILE A 32 -5.87 -3.85 -3.13
C ILE A 32 -5.48 -5.31 -3.02
N PHE A 33 -5.21 -5.80 -1.82
CA PHE A 33 -4.92 -7.20 -1.57
C PHE A 33 -6.12 -8.10 -1.87
N GLY A 34 -7.32 -7.72 -1.43
CA GLY A 34 -8.57 -8.41 -1.76
C GLY A 34 -8.84 -8.45 -3.25
N SER A 35 -8.64 -7.35 -3.95
CA SER A 35 -8.74 -7.26 -5.41
C SER A 35 -7.74 -8.17 -6.11
N CYS A 36 -6.51 -8.23 -5.61
CA CYS A 36 -5.46 -9.11 -6.12
C CYS A 36 -5.85 -10.59 -5.97
N ILE A 37 -6.35 -11.00 -4.81
CA ILE A 37 -6.82 -12.37 -4.56
C ILE A 37 -7.96 -12.73 -5.51
N GLN A 38 -8.94 -11.87 -5.69
CA GLN A 38 -10.06 -12.10 -6.62
C GLN A 38 -9.56 -12.31 -8.06
N ALA A 39 -8.62 -11.48 -8.52
CA ALA A 39 -8.07 -11.60 -9.85
C ALA A 39 -7.28 -12.90 -10.05
N ILE A 40 -6.50 -13.32 -9.07
CA ILE A 40 -5.72 -14.56 -9.11
C ILE A 40 -6.65 -15.79 -9.04
N SER A 41 -7.76 -15.68 -8.33
CA SER A 41 -8.77 -16.76 -8.20
C SER A 41 -9.61 -16.97 -9.46
N GLY A 42 -9.36 -16.23 -10.52
CA GLY A 42 -10.00 -16.41 -11.82
C GLY A 42 -11.27 -15.57 -12.02
N ASP A 43 -11.47 -14.52 -11.24
CA ASP A 43 -12.53 -13.53 -11.50
C ASP A 43 -12.15 -12.71 -12.74
N VAL A 44 -12.64 -13.17 -13.89
CA VAL A 44 -12.41 -12.54 -15.20
C VAL A 44 -13.01 -11.13 -15.31
N ASN A 45 -13.89 -10.74 -14.39
CA ASN A 45 -14.52 -9.42 -14.36
C ASN A 45 -13.69 -8.36 -13.64
N MET A 46 -12.56 -8.77 -13.04
CA MET A 46 -11.67 -7.82 -12.37
C MET A 46 -11.02 -6.90 -13.41
N ASP A 47 -11.32 -5.62 -13.30
CA ASP A 47 -10.72 -4.60 -14.16
C ASP A 47 -9.33 -4.21 -13.62
N ILE A 48 -8.29 -4.43 -14.45
CA ILE A 48 -6.92 -3.96 -14.15
C ILE A 48 -6.89 -2.45 -13.89
N LYS A 49 -7.74 -1.68 -14.55
CA LYS A 49 -7.82 -0.23 -14.35
C LYS A 49 -8.20 0.13 -12.92
N GLU A 50 -9.13 -0.63 -12.32
CA GLU A 50 -9.51 -0.45 -10.91
C GLU A 50 -8.35 -0.76 -9.96
N LEU A 51 -7.62 -1.83 -10.24
CA LEU A 51 -6.43 -2.20 -9.47
C LEU A 51 -5.33 -1.12 -9.55
N MET A 52 -5.10 -0.58 -10.76
CA MET A 52 -4.17 0.53 -10.97
C MET A 52 -4.61 1.80 -10.23
N ARG A 53 -5.91 2.08 -10.20
CA ARG A 53 -6.48 3.19 -9.44
C ARG A 53 -6.24 3.01 -7.94
N GLN A 54 -6.46 1.82 -7.41
CA GLN A 54 -6.20 1.51 -6.00
C GLN A 54 -4.71 1.68 -5.65
N LYS A 55 -3.81 1.25 -6.53
CA LYS A 55 -2.37 1.47 -6.38
C LYS A 55 -2.03 2.96 -6.33
N GLU A 56 -2.60 3.75 -7.23
CA GLU A 56 -2.38 5.19 -7.29
C GLU A 56 -2.89 5.89 -6.03
N ASP A 57 -4.05 5.49 -5.52
CA ASP A 57 -4.60 6.01 -4.27
C ASP A 57 -3.67 5.75 -3.07
N ILE A 58 -3.04 4.58 -3.00
CA ILE A 58 -2.04 4.25 -1.98
C ILE A 58 -0.82 5.17 -2.09
N MET A 59 -0.31 5.38 -3.30
CA MET A 59 0.83 6.26 -3.54
C MET A 59 0.53 7.71 -3.16
N GLN A 60 -0.64 8.21 -3.52
CA GLN A 60 -1.08 9.58 -3.18
C GLN A 60 -1.24 9.75 -1.66
N LEU A 61 -1.79 8.76 -0.98
CA LEU A 61 -1.90 8.79 0.48
C LEU A 61 -0.51 8.81 1.13
N GLY A 62 0.43 8.01 0.65
CA GLY A 62 1.82 8.00 1.11
C GLY A 62 2.48 9.36 0.97
N GLU A 63 2.33 10.01 -0.18
CA GLU A 63 2.83 11.36 -0.42
C GLU A 63 2.24 12.39 0.55
N LYS A 64 0.94 12.35 0.76
CA LYS A 64 0.25 13.23 1.71
C LYS A 64 0.76 13.00 3.14
N MET A 65 0.96 11.75 3.54
CA MET A 65 1.48 11.40 4.86
C MET A 65 2.92 11.90 5.04
N ARG A 66 3.78 11.79 4.01
CA ARG A 66 5.15 12.35 4.05
C ARG A 66 5.14 13.86 4.24
N LYS A 67 4.36 14.58 3.46
CA LYS A 67 4.24 16.03 3.57
C LYS A 67 3.74 16.47 4.95
N ASN A 68 2.74 15.78 5.47
CA ASN A 68 2.21 16.06 6.81
C ASN A 68 3.24 15.77 7.91
N HIS A 69 4.03 14.71 7.77
CA HIS A 69 5.10 14.38 8.71
C HIS A 69 6.18 15.47 8.70
N ILE A 70 6.66 15.86 7.53
CA ILE A 70 7.67 16.94 7.40
C ILE A 70 7.16 18.24 8.03
N ALA A 71 5.91 18.59 7.81
CA ALA A 71 5.30 19.78 8.41
C ALA A 71 5.25 19.69 9.94
N ARG A 72 4.93 18.53 10.51
CA ARG A 72 4.93 18.32 11.96
C ARG A 72 6.33 18.42 12.57
N VAL A 73 7.33 17.85 11.91
CA VAL A 73 8.74 17.96 12.33
C VAL A 73 9.17 19.41 12.31
N GLY A 74 8.86 20.15 11.25
CA GLY A 74 9.19 21.58 11.11
C GLY A 74 8.54 22.46 12.19
N LYS A 75 7.39 22.07 12.71
CA LYS A 75 6.69 22.77 13.80
C LYS A 75 7.08 22.28 15.21
N GLY A 76 8.05 21.38 15.31
CA GLY A 76 8.46 20.80 16.58
C GLY A 76 7.43 19.85 17.22
N LYS A 77 6.41 19.41 16.48
CA LYS A 77 5.33 18.54 16.96
C LYS A 77 5.66 17.05 16.81
N CYS A 78 6.74 16.72 16.13
CA CYS A 78 7.20 15.34 15.91
C CYS A 78 8.72 15.32 15.92
N ASP A 79 9.29 14.23 16.47
CA ASP A 79 10.74 14.05 16.49
C ASP A 79 11.26 13.70 15.08
N SER A 80 12.28 14.42 14.63
CA SER A 80 12.95 14.16 13.34
C SER A 80 13.57 12.77 13.24
N LYS A 81 13.89 12.13 14.35
CA LYS A 81 14.39 10.75 14.40
C LYS A 81 13.39 9.73 13.88
N LEU A 82 12.10 10.05 13.86
CA LEU A 82 11.04 9.19 13.35
C LEU A 82 10.90 9.25 11.82
N THR A 83 11.58 10.19 11.15
CA THR A 83 11.45 10.39 9.70
C THR A 83 11.92 9.17 8.91
N ILE A 84 13.07 8.59 9.24
CA ILE A 84 13.61 7.43 8.53
C ILE A 84 12.70 6.22 8.68
N PRO A 85 12.33 5.73 9.89
CA PRO A 85 11.43 4.59 10.01
C PRO A 85 10.03 4.87 9.44
N PHE A 86 9.55 6.10 9.50
CA PHE A 86 8.29 6.49 8.88
C PHE A 86 8.32 6.33 7.36
N ASN A 87 9.36 6.82 6.71
CA ASN A 87 9.54 6.69 5.28
C ASN A 87 9.76 5.23 4.85
N ASP A 88 10.44 4.43 5.65
CA ASP A 88 10.63 2.99 5.39
C ASP A 88 9.28 2.25 5.37
N VAL A 89 8.39 2.54 6.30
CA VAL A 89 7.04 1.94 6.32
C VAL A 89 6.24 2.38 5.09
N LEU A 90 6.25 3.67 4.74
CA LEU A 90 5.56 4.17 3.54
C LEU A 90 6.10 3.54 2.26
N HIS A 91 7.42 3.37 2.17
CA HIS A 91 8.06 2.68 1.04
C HIS A 91 7.60 1.23 0.92
N ASN A 92 7.50 0.51 2.04
CA ASN A 92 7.00 -0.87 2.04
C ASN A 92 5.52 -0.95 1.65
N ILE A 93 4.71 0.02 2.03
CA ILE A 93 3.30 0.13 1.61
C ILE A 93 3.21 0.29 0.09
N ASP A 94 4.01 1.18 -0.49
CA ASP A 94 4.09 1.36 -1.95
C ASP A 94 4.52 0.05 -2.66
N ARG A 95 5.47 -0.67 -2.09
CA ARG A 95 5.91 -1.98 -2.62
C ARG A 95 4.82 -3.03 -2.59
N ILE A 96 3.99 -3.07 -1.56
CA ILE A 96 2.83 -3.97 -1.50
C ILE A 96 1.88 -3.69 -2.66
N GLY A 97 1.54 -2.43 -2.90
CA GLY A 97 0.71 -2.03 -4.03
C GLY A 97 1.28 -2.45 -5.38
N ASN A 98 2.56 -2.21 -5.60
CA ASN A 98 3.27 -2.63 -6.81
C ASN A 98 3.28 -4.15 -6.98
N SER A 99 3.53 -4.89 -5.91
CA SER A 99 3.56 -6.36 -5.93
C SER A 99 2.19 -6.94 -6.25
N CYS A 100 1.10 -6.36 -5.74
CA CYS A 100 -0.26 -6.78 -6.05
C CYS A 100 -0.56 -6.61 -7.55
N VAL A 101 -0.20 -5.49 -8.16
CA VAL A 101 -0.37 -5.25 -9.59
C VAL A 101 0.43 -6.26 -10.40
N ASN A 102 1.70 -6.47 -10.07
CA ASN A 102 2.56 -7.41 -10.78
C ASN A 102 2.03 -8.86 -10.71
N LEU A 103 1.53 -9.28 -9.56
CA LEU A 103 0.93 -10.61 -9.40
C LEU A 103 -0.29 -10.81 -10.30
N VAL A 104 -1.14 -9.79 -10.42
CA VAL A 104 -2.33 -9.86 -11.28
C VAL A 104 -1.93 -9.88 -12.74
N GLU A 105 -0.95 -9.10 -13.16
CA GLU A 105 -0.42 -9.12 -14.53
C GLU A 105 0.12 -10.50 -14.90
N VAL A 106 0.95 -11.10 -14.05
CA VAL A 106 1.49 -12.45 -14.25
C VAL A 106 0.37 -13.50 -14.30
N ALA A 107 -0.62 -13.40 -13.41
CA ALA A 107 -1.76 -14.32 -13.41
C ALA A 107 -2.57 -14.24 -14.71
N LYS A 108 -2.80 -13.03 -15.25
CA LYS A 108 -3.48 -12.82 -16.52
C LYS A 108 -2.69 -13.37 -17.70
N GLU A 109 -1.39 -13.15 -17.74
CA GLU A 109 -0.52 -13.71 -18.77
C GLU A 109 -0.57 -15.24 -18.76
N ASN A 110 -0.53 -15.87 -17.59
CA ASN A 110 -0.60 -17.32 -17.46
C ASN A 110 -1.96 -17.89 -17.93
N VAL A 111 -3.06 -17.21 -17.61
CA VAL A 111 -4.39 -17.62 -18.12
C VAL A 111 -4.44 -17.53 -19.64
N THR A 112 -3.90 -16.47 -20.22
CA THR A 112 -3.83 -16.30 -21.67
C THR A 112 -2.96 -17.39 -22.31
N MET A 113 -1.82 -17.71 -21.71
CA MET A 113 -0.93 -18.78 -22.16
C MET A 113 -1.61 -20.15 -22.09
N GLN A 114 -2.29 -20.45 -20.98
CA GLN A 114 -3.03 -21.70 -20.83
C GLN A 114 -4.16 -21.85 -21.86
N ALA A 115 -4.89 -20.78 -22.13
CA ALA A 115 -5.92 -20.76 -23.17
C ALA A 115 -5.32 -21.01 -24.54
N PHE A 116 -4.18 -20.40 -24.84
CA PHE A 116 -3.47 -20.58 -26.12
C PHE A 116 -3.03 -22.04 -26.32
N PHE A 117 -2.50 -22.69 -25.27
CA PHE A 117 -2.10 -24.10 -25.33
C PHE A 117 -3.28 -25.09 -25.29
N ALA A 118 -4.43 -24.70 -24.77
CA ALA A 118 -5.61 -25.55 -24.71
C ALA A 118 -6.35 -25.64 -26.06
N GLU A 119 -6.13 -24.71 -26.98
CA GLU A 119 -6.69 -24.70 -28.34
C GLU A 119 -5.94 -25.64 -29.31
N ASP A 120 -4.78 -26.11 -28.96
CA ASP A 120 -4.00 -27.11 -29.69
C ASP A 120 -4.37 -28.54 -29.25
#